data_1d837dcc2bd4dee0347e40b702c44eee
#
_entry.id   1d837dcc2bd4dee0347e40b702c44eee
#
_cell.length_a   1.000
_cell.length_b   1.000
_cell.length_c   1.000
_cell.angle_alpha   90.00
_cell.angle_beta   90.00
_cell.angle_gamma   90.00
#
_symmetry.space_group_name_H-M   'P 1'
#
loop_
_entity.id
_entity.type
_entity.pdbx_description
1 polymer ?
#
loop_
_entity_poly.entity_id
_entity_poly.type
_entity_poly.pdbx_seq_one_letter_code
_entity_poly.pdbx_strand_id
1 'polypeptide(L)'
;MYYYFTTKGKHIHSDVAYSQEKPVYLVFGREDRGLDETLLYHNPDTCVRIPMRKTLRSLNLSNSVAIAAYEVLRQWEYPNLSTEGNLTKYTWE
;
A
#
# COMPACT_ATOMS: atom_id res chain seq x y z
N MET A 1 -0.02 12.40 7.33
CA MET A 1 -1.03 12.09 6.28
C MET A 1 -1.48 10.65 6.40
N TYR A 2 -2.78 10.44 6.45
CA TYR A 2 -3.38 9.12 6.60
C TYR A 2 -3.93 8.66 5.27
N TYR A 3 -3.64 7.41 4.89
CA TYR A 3 -4.20 6.78 3.70
C TYR A 3 -4.97 5.55 4.13
N TYR A 4 -6.22 5.47 3.71
CA TYR A 4 -7.17 4.44 4.13
C TYR A 4 -7.29 3.39 3.03
N PHE A 5 -6.84 2.18 3.30
CA PHE A 5 -6.85 1.08 2.32
C PHE A 5 -8.17 0.34 2.41
N THR A 6 -8.92 0.38 1.32
CA THR A 6 -10.27 -0.18 1.28
C THR A 6 -10.60 -0.59 -0.15
N THR A 7 -11.35 -1.67 -0.30
CA THR A 7 -11.86 -2.09 -1.61
C THR A 7 -12.88 -1.11 -2.17
N LYS A 8 -13.34 -0.16 -1.36
CA LYS A 8 -14.29 0.87 -1.76
C LYS A 8 -13.62 2.16 -2.21
N GLY A 9 -12.31 2.22 -2.19
CA GLY A 9 -11.56 3.42 -2.59
C GLY A 9 -11.72 3.72 -4.07
N LYS A 10 -11.73 5.01 -4.41
CA LYS A 10 -11.83 5.46 -5.80
C LYS A 10 -10.48 5.55 -6.49
N HIS A 11 -9.41 5.63 -5.72
CA HIS A 11 -8.07 5.83 -6.25
C HIS A 11 -7.25 4.56 -6.11
N ILE A 12 -6.47 4.25 -7.12
CA ILE A 12 -5.53 3.13 -7.05
C ILE A 12 -4.38 3.57 -6.13
N HIS A 13 -3.98 2.70 -5.20
CA HIS A 13 -2.96 3.03 -4.21
C HIS A 13 -1.63 3.46 -4.84
N SER A 14 -1.30 2.94 -6.02
CA SER A 14 -0.06 3.27 -6.71
C SER A 14 -0.12 4.56 -7.51
N ASP A 15 -1.32 5.13 -7.69
CA ASP A 15 -1.49 6.41 -8.39
C ASP A 15 -1.35 7.61 -7.46
N VAL A 16 -1.31 7.37 -6.16
CA VAL A 16 -1.18 8.42 -5.16
C VAL A 16 0.30 8.66 -4.85
N ALA A 17 0.70 9.92 -4.74
CA ALA A 17 2.07 10.27 -4.38
C ALA A 17 2.20 10.38 -2.87
N TYR A 18 3.04 9.54 -2.27
CA TYR A 18 3.28 9.54 -0.83
C TYR A 18 4.48 10.43 -0.53
N SER A 19 4.25 11.54 0.16
CA SER A 19 5.32 12.50 0.45
C SER A 19 6.22 12.01 1.59
N GLN A 20 7.53 12.21 1.44
CA GLN A 20 8.49 11.94 2.51
C GLN A 20 8.58 13.08 3.52
N GLU A 21 7.99 14.23 3.21
CA GLU A 21 8.13 15.41 4.06
C GLU A 21 7.35 15.30 5.37
N LYS A 22 6.30 14.49 5.39
CA LYS A 22 5.46 14.27 6.57
C LYS A 22 5.31 12.79 6.83
N PRO A 23 5.04 12.40 8.08
CA PRO A 23 4.77 11.00 8.37
C PRO A 23 3.59 10.48 7.55
N VAL A 24 3.73 9.27 7.01
CA VAL A 24 2.68 8.60 6.26
C VAL A 24 2.17 7.43 7.10
N TYR A 25 0.86 7.41 7.30
CA TYR A 25 0.20 6.33 8.03
C TYR A 25 -0.71 5.56 7.09
N LEU A 26 -0.50 4.26 7.01
CA LEU A 26 -1.31 3.37 6.18
C LEU A 26 -2.31 2.68 7.10
N VAL A 27 -3.59 2.95 6.88
CA VAL A 27 -4.65 2.50 7.76
C VAL A 27 -5.42 1.37 7.09
N PHE A 28 -5.53 0.25 7.78
CA PHE A 28 -6.23 -0.94 7.27
C PHE A 28 -7.36 -1.30 8.20
N GLY A 29 -8.44 -1.80 7.62
CA GLY A 29 -9.57 -2.26 8.40
C GLY A 29 -9.38 -3.69 8.90
N ARG A 30 -10.30 -4.13 9.74
CA ARG A 30 -10.34 -5.52 10.19
C ARG A 30 -10.73 -6.42 9.02
N GLU A 31 -10.25 -7.65 9.05
CA GLU A 31 -10.52 -8.63 7.99
C GLU A 31 -12.01 -8.91 7.81
N ASP A 32 -12.78 -8.85 8.89
CA ASP A 32 -14.20 -9.17 8.89
C ASP A 32 -15.11 -7.99 8.58
N ARG A 33 -14.66 -6.76 8.81
CA ARG A 33 -15.50 -5.57 8.67
C ARG A 33 -14.98 -4.54 7.69
N GLY A 34 -13.66 -4.42 7.55
CA GLY A 34 -13.05 -3.31 6.87
C GLY A 34 -13.12 -2.03 7.72
N LEU A 35 -12.96 -0.90 7.10
CA LEU A 35 -13.00 0.40 7.75
C LEU A 35 -14.43 0.95 7.79
N ASP A 36 -14.71 1.78 8.80
CA ASP A 36 -16.00 2.44 8.95
C ASP A 36 -16.28 3.36 7.74
N GLU A 37 -17.43 3.19 7.11
CA GLU A 37 -17.78 3.98 5.93
C GLU A 37 -17.91 5.48 6.21
N THR A 38 -18.27 5.86 7.42
CA THR A 38 -18.32 7.28 7.79
C THR A 38 -16.93 7.90 7.70
N LEU A 39 -15.92 7.18 8.18
CA LEU A 39 -14.53 7.61 8.08
C LEU A 39 -14.10 7.75 6.63
N LEU A 40 -14.43 6.77 5.80
CA LEU A 40 -14.07 6.79 4.38
C LEU A 40 -14.78 7.94 3.64
N TYR A 41 -16.05 8.15 3.95
CA TYR A 41 -16.86 9.19 3.32
C TYR A 41 -16.26 10.59 3.54
N HIS A 42 -15.69 10.82 4.72
CA HIS A 42 -15.08 12.10 5.05
C HIS A 42 -13.64 12.25 4.54
N ASN A 43 -13.07 11.22 3.93
CA ASN A 43 -11.69 11.23 3.45
C ASN A 43 -11.57 10.63 2.04
N PRO A 44 -12.37 11.11 1.08
CA PRO A 44 -12.43 10.46 -0.25
C PRO A 44 -11.11 10.50 -1.01
N ASP A 45 -10.32 11.55 -0.83
CA ASP A 45 -9.08 11.71 -1.59
C ASP A 45 -7.94 10.82 -1.11
N THR A 46 -8.04 10.33 0.12
CA THR A 46 -7.02 9.45 0.71
C THR A 46 -7.52 8.03 0.92
N CYS A 47 -8.71 7.70 0.41
CA CYS A 47 -9.16 6.32 0.33
C CYS A 47 -8.61 5.69 -0.93
N VAL A 48 -7.80 4.66 -0.76
CA VAL A 48 -7.11 4.01 -1.87
C VAL A 48 -7.38 2.52 -1.87
N ARG A 49 -7.21 1.90 -3.02
CA ARG A 49 -7.41 0.46 -3.14
C ARG A 49 -6.25 -0.21 -3.86
N ILE A 50 -5.99 -1.44 -3.49
CA ILE A 50 -5.10 -2.32 -4.22
C ILE A 50 -5.94 -3.01 -5.29
N PRO A 51 -5.59 -2.88 -6.59
CA PRO A 51 -6.37 -3.54 -7.64
C PRO A 51 -6.42 -5.05 -7.45
N MET A 52 -7.57 -5.64 -7.71
CA MET A 52 -7.75 -7.08 -7.67
C MET A 52 -8.90 -7.48 -8.56
N ARG A 53 -9.01 -8.78 -8.84
CA ARG A 53 -10.09 -9.28 -9.68
C ARG A 53 -11.44 -9.04 -9.02
N LYS A 54 -12.46 -8.77 -9.83
CA LYS A 54 -13.81 -8.51 -9.32
C LYS A 54 -14.38 -9.67 -8.50
N THR A 55 -13.93 -10.89 -8.78
CA THR A 55 -14.42 -12.08 -8.09
C THR A 55 -13.85 -12.23 -6.68
N LEU A 56 -12.81 -11.48 -6.35
CA LEU A 56 -12.20 -11.52 -5.03
C LEU A 56 -12.79 -10.43 -4.16
N ARG A 57 -13.07 -10.78 -2.90
CA ARG A 57 -13.61 -9.82 -1.94
C ARG A 57 -12.51 -8.91 -1.37
N SER A 58 -11.40 -9.52 -1.02
CA SER A 58 -10.29 -8.81 -0.43
C SER A 58 -9.05 -9.69 -0.48
N LEU A 59 -7.90 -9.06 -0.33
CA LEU A 59 -6.65 -9.76 -0.12
C LEU A 59 -6.48 -10.01 1.37
N ASN A 60 -5.64 -11.01 1.70
CA ASN A 60 -5.23 -11.23 3.08
C ASN A 60 -4.63 -9.93 3.64
N LEU A 61 -4.95 -9.61 4.89
CA LEU A 61 -4.51 -8.37 5.51
C LEU A 61 -2.99 -8.21 5.51
N SER A 62 -2.26 -9.27 5.88
CA SER A 62 -0.79 -9.22 5.89
C SER A 62 -0.22 -8.94 4.51
N ASN A 63 -0.80 -9.56 3.48
CA ASN A 63 -0.38 -9.33 2.11
C ASN A 63 -0.67 -7.88 1.69
N SER A 64 -1.83 -7.36 2.07
CA SER A 64 -2.20 -5.98 1.75
C SER A 64 -1.23 -4.99 2.39
N VAL A 65 -0.86 -5.21 3.64
CA VAL A 65 0.10 -4.36 4.34
C VAL A 65 1.45 -4.38 3.64
N ALA A 66 1.93 -5.56 3.25
CA ALA A 66 3.21 -5.68 2.55
C ALA A 66 3.18 -4.96 1.20
N ILE A 67 2.12 -5.17 0.41
CA ILE A 67 1.98 -4.53 -0.90
C ILE A 67 1.96 -3.01 -0.75
N ALA A 68 1.17 -2.50 0.19
CA ALA A 68 1.04 -1.07 0.42
C ALA A 68 2.34 -0.45 0.89
N ALA A 69 3.01 -1.07 1.85
CA ALA A 69 4.27 -0.58 2.38
C ALA A 69 5.34 -0.53 1.30
N TYR A 70 5.44 -1.56 0.47
CA TYR A 70 6.45 -1.60 -0.58
C TYR A 70 6.15 -0.64 -1.72
N GLU A 71 4.90 -0.30 -1.97
CA GLU A 71 4.60 0.76 -2.95
C GLU A 71 5.11 2.12 -2.45
N VAL A 72 4.91 2.43 -1.17
CA VAL A 72 5.44 3.66 -0.58
C VAL A 72 6.96 3.67 -0.68
N LEU A 73 7.61 2.56 -0.30
CA LEU A 73 9.07 2.46 -0.36
C LEU A 73 9.58 2.55 -1.80
N ARG A 74 8.86 1.98 -2.75
CA ARG A 74 9.23 2.09 -4.17
C ARG A 74 9.24 3.54 -4.61
N GLN A 75 8.21 4.31 -4.26
CA GLN A 75 8.13 5.73 -4.61
C GLN A 75 9.27 6.52 -3.97
N TRP A 76 9.73 6.10 -2.81
CA TRP A 76 10.84 6.73 -2.10
C TRP A 76 12.20 6.16 -2.51
N GLU A 77 12.25 5.35 -3.57
CA GLU A 77 13.46 4.74 -4.11
C GLU A 77 14.16 3.81 -3.11
N TYR A 78 13.36 3.08 -2.32
CA TYR A 78 13.84 2.05 -1.37
C TYR A 78 14.93 2.57 -0.42
N PRO A 79 14.67 3.62 0.36
CA PRO A 79 15.70 4.22 1.21
C PRO A 79 16.25 3.21 2.22
N ASN A 80 17.56 3.11 2.29
CA ASN A 80 18.27 2.23 3.22
C ASN A 80 18.00 0.73 3.01
N LEU A 81 17.49 0.35 1.85
CA LEU A 81 17.26 -1.05 1.51
C LEU A 81 18.26 -1.50 0.45
N SER A 82 18.66 -2.77 0.51
CA SER A 82 19.50 -3.34 -0.52
C SER A 82 18.69 -3.58 -1.78
N THR A 83 19.21 -3.09 -2.91
CA THR A 83 18.54 -3.21 -4.21
C THR A 83 19.32 -4.11 -5.18
N GLU A 84 20.46 -4.62 -4.75
CA GLU A 84 21.29 -5.50 -5.55
C GLU A 84 21.80 -6.64 -4.69
N GLY A 85 22.11 -7.74 -5.32
CA GLY A 85 22.67 -8.89 -4.64
C GLY A 85 23.78 -9.51 -5.45
N ASN A 86 24.62 -10.31 -4.79
CA ASN A 86 25.72 -11.02 -5.41
C ASN A 86 25.55 -12.52 -5.27
N LEU A 87 26.05 -13.25 -6.27
CA LEU A 87 26.09 -14.69 -6.20
C LEU A 87 27.26 -15.11 -5.29
N THR A 88 27.13 -16.29 -4.70
CA THR A 88 28.17 -16.80 -3.79
C THR A 88 29.34 -17.39 -4.55
N LYS A 89 29.07 -18.13 -5.62
CA LYS A 89 30.10 -18.87 -6.37
C LYS A 89 30.46 -18.24 -7.70
N TYR A 90 29.60 -17.38 -8.23
CA TYR A 90 29.78 -16.78 -9.54
C TYR A 90 29.67 -15.27 -9.43
N THR A 91 29.99 -14.57 -10.49
CA THR A 91 29.87 -13.12 -10.59
C THR A 91 28.83 -12.79 -11.66
N TRP A 92 27.95 -11.85 -11.36
CA TRP A 92 27.00 -11.35 -12.37
C TRP A 92 27.76 -10.63 -13.47
N GLU A 93 27.35 -10.84 -14.69
CA GLU A 93 27.98 -10.20 -15.86
C GLU A 93 27.30 -8.88 -16.21
#